data_894d7a604d3488dd0989e4e67b0616d8
#
_entry.id   894d7a604d3488dd0989e4e67b0616d8
#
_cell.length_a   1.000
_cell.length_b   1.000
_cell.length_c   1.000
_cell.angle_alpha   90.00
_cell.angle_beta   90.00
_cell.angle_gamma   90.00
#
_symmetry.space_group_name_H-M   'P 1'
#
loop_
_entity.id
_entity.type
_entity.pdbx_description
1 polymer ?
#
loop_
_entity_poly.entity_id
_entity_poly.type
_entity_poly.pdbx_seq_one_letter_code
_entity_poly.pdbx_strand_id
1 'polypeptide(L)'
;MTDKQAEELLRRAYALDSTKPEETRALYRDWAETYDGTMIDGLGYVSPQKIADITAVWLTDRRAPVLDVGCGTGLLAAVLAEHGFANVDGLDYSSEMLDVAEQKGRIRHRFLRDLTAPLEMEPDCYAALVSTGTFTHGHVDGSCLPGLLALLRTGGLLVCTVHQDVWDDGGFGEVLDGIVRAGTAEIVSREPDHLFQSDESPTGWYLVVRRC
;
A
#
# COMPACT_ATOMS: atom_id res chain seq x y z
N MET A 1 -11.63 -21.50 1.35
CA MET A 1 -11.05 -21.53 -0.02
C MET A 1 -9.86 -22.48 0.02
N THR A 2 -9.55 -23.21 -1.05
CA THR A 2 -8.33 -24.04 -1.10
C THR A 2 -7.12 -23.19 -1.48
N ASP A 3 -5.90 -23.60 -1.05
CA ASP A 3 -4.66 -22.90 -1.37
C ASP A 3 -4.48 -22.68 -2.89
N LYS A 4 -4.84 -23.70 -3.70
CA LYS A 4 -4.82 -23.57 -5.18
C LYS A 4 -5.76 -22.50 -5.73
N GLN A 5 -6.90 -22.24 -5.09
CA GLN A 5 -7.81 -21.18 -5.52
C GLN A 5 -7.24 -19.80 -5.14
N ALA A 6 -6.57 -19.71 -3.99
CA ALA A 6 -5.89 -18.50 -3.56
C ALA A 6 -4.71 -18.14 -4.48
N GLU A 7 -3.87 -19.12 -4.82
CA GLU A 7 -2.77 -18.97 -5.78
C GLU A 7 -3.25 -18.52 -7.17
N GLU A 8 -4.36 -19.11 -7.65
CA GLU A 8 -4.92 -18.72 -8.95
C GLU A 8 -5.44 -17.29 -8.96
N LEU A 9 -6.07 -16.81 -7.86
CA LEU A 9 -6.50 -15.43 -7.74
C LEU A 9 -5.31 -14.47 -7.72
N LEU A 10 -4.24 -14.79 -6.98
CA LEU A 10 -3.02 -14.00 -6.96
C LEU A 10 -2.35 -13.96 -8.35
N ARG A 11 -2.28 -15.11 -9.02
CA ARG A 11 -1.73 -15.19 -10.39
C ARG A 11 -2.53 -14.33 -11.36
N ARG A 12 -3.86 -14.28 -11.24
CA ARG A 12 -4.72 -13.41 -12.04
C ARG A 12 -4.46 -11.93 -11.72
N ALA A 13 -4.29 -11.59 -10.44
CA ALA A 13 -3.97 -10.21 -10.04
C ALA A 13 -2.62 -9.76 -10.63
N TYR A 14 -1.60 -10.61 -10.62
CA TYR A 14 -0.29 -10.30 -11.21
C TYR A 14 -0.28 -10.28 -12.75
N ALA A 15 -1.26 -10.90 -13.39
CA ALA A 15 -1.40 -10.87 -14.85
C ALA A 15 -2.24 -9.67 -15.36
N LEU A 16 -2.69 -8.79 -14.46
CA LEU A 16 -3.47 -7.61 -14.85
C LEU A 16 -2.62 -6.62 -15.67
N ASP A 17 -3.26 -6.02 -16.62
CA ASP A 17 -2.68 -4.97 -17.48
C ASP A 17 -3.04 -3.60 -16.90
N SER A 18 -2.03 -2.84 -16.45
CA SER A 18 -2.20 -1.49 -15.89
C SER A 18 -2.88 -0.50 -16.84
N THR A 19 -2.90 -0.80 -18.15
CA THR A 19 -3.61 0.02 -19.15
C THR A 19 -5.13 -0.24 -19.17
N LYS A 20 -5.61 -1.22 -18.38
CA LYS A 20 -7.03 -1.64 -18.33
C LYS A 20 -7.56 -1.63 -16.89
N PRO A 21 -7.70 -0.46 -16.28
CA PRO A 21 -8.10 -0.34 -14.88
C PRO A 21 -9.47 -0.95 -14.56
N GLU A 22 -10.35 -1.09 -15.56
CA GLU A 22 -11.65 -1.74 -15.41
C GLU A 22 -11.53 -3.26 -15.13
N GLU A 23 -10.53 -3.95 -15.71
CA GLU A 23 -10.29 -5.37 -15.45
C GLU A 23 -9.81 -5.56 -14.01
N THR A 24 -8.94 -4.68 -13.53
CA THR A 24 -8.45 -4.64 -12.15
C THR A 24 -9.60 -4.38 -11.17
N ARG A 25 -10.45 -3.39 -11.44
CA ARG A 25 -11.65 -3.12 -10.61
C ARG A 25 -12.58 -4.31 -10.55
N ALA A 26 -12.84 -4.96 -11.68
CA ALA A 26 -13.73 -6.12 -11.72
C ALA A 26 -13.20 -7.28 -10.87
N LEU A 27 -11.89 -7.57 -10.94
CA LEU A 27 -11.27 -8.61 -10.13
C LEU A 27 -11.41 -8.31 -8.63
N TYR A 28 -11.03 -7.10 -8.20
CA TYR A 28 -11.05 -6.74 -6.78
C TYR A 28 -12.47 -6.58 -6.22
N ARG A 29 -13.43 -6.12 -7.02
CA ARG A 29 -14.86 -6.14 -6.65
C ARG A 29 -15.32 -7.56 -6.31
N ASP A 30 -15.05 -8.51 -7.21
CA ASP A 30 -15.49 -9.89 -7.05
C ASP A 30 -14.73 -10.61 -5.90
N TRP A 31 -13.57 -10.11 -5.54
CA TRP A 31 -12.71 -10.68 -4.50
C TRP A 31 -12.90 -10.06 -3.11
N ALA A 32 -13.50 -8.86 -3.02
CA ALA A 32 -13.52 -8.03 -1.81
C ALA A 32 -13.99 -8.78 -0.55
N GLU A 33 -15.07 -9.56 -0.62
CA GLU A 33 -15.63 -10.27 0.52
C GLU A 33 -14.73 -11.39 1.06
N THR A 34 -13.91 -12.00 0.19
CA THR A 34 -13.04 -13.14 0.55
C THR A 34 -11.56 -12.78 0.57
N TYR A 35 -11.22 -11.54 0.28
CA TYR A 35 -9.85 -11.06 0.12
C TYR A 35 -8.97 -11.39 1.32
N ASP A 36 -9.40 -11.01 2.53
CA ASP A 36 -8.60 -11.21 3.73
C ASP A 36 -8.30 -12.68 4.02
N GLY A 37 -9.31 -13.53 3.96
CA GLY A 37 -9.12 -14.97 4.17
C GLY A 37 -8.23 -15.59 3.10
N THR A 38 -8.31 -15.08 1.85
CA THR A 38 -7.41 -15.51 0.78
C THR A 38 -5.98 -15.11 1.05
N MET A 39 -5.76 -13.85 1.38
CA MET A 39 -4.43 -13.28 1.56
C MET A 39 -3.75 -13.80 2.82
N ILE A 40 -4.44 -13.81 3.96
CA ILE A 40 -3.87 -14.18 5.26
C ILE A 40 -3.83 -15.69 5.41
N ASP A 41 -4.99 -16.35 5.36
CA ASP A 41 -5.10 -17.79 5.68
C ASP A 41 -4.66 -18.67 4.50
N GLY A 42 -4.92 -18.22 3.26
CA GLY A 42 -4.61 -18.99 2.06
C GLY A 42 -3.17 -18.82 1.57
N LEU A 43 -2.64 -17.60 1.57
CA LEU A 43 -1.34 -17.25 1.00
C LEU A 43 -0.29 -16.90 2.04
N GLY A 44 -0.66 -16.68 3.30
CA GLY A 44 0.26 -16.27 4.35
C GLY A 44 0.88 -14.88 4.11
N TYR A 45 0.06 -13.90 3.72
CA TYR A 45 0.51 -12.53 3.43
C TYR A 45 1.01 -11.83 4.70
N VAL A 46 2.31 -11.54 4.76
CA VAL A 46 2.98 -10.98 5.95
C VAL A 46 3.25 -9.48 5.87
N SER A 47 3.13 -8.88 4.69
CA SER A 47 3.49 -7.48 4.48
C SER A 47 2.71 -6.50 5.36
N PRO A 48 1.40 -6.66 5.65
CA PRO A 48 0.68 -5.74 6.54
C PRO A 48 1.29 -5.70 7.94
N GLN A 49 1.65 -6.86 8.52
CA GLN A 49 2.28 -6.93 9.82
C GLN A 49 3.65 -6.23 9.81
N LYS A 50 4.50 -6.57 8.83
CA LYS A 50 5.84 -5.98 8.70
C LYS A 50 5.79 -4.45 8.50
N ILE A 51 4.90 -3.94 7.66
CA ILE A 51 4.74 -2.48 7.46
C ILE A 51 4.22 -1.79 8.72
N ALA A 52 3.31 -2.40 9.46
CA ALA A 52 2.85 -1.85 10.73
C ALA A 52 3.97 -1.81 11.78
N ASP A 53 4.79 -2.88 11.88
CA ASP A 53 5.95 -2.94 12.76
C ASP A 53 6.98 -1.84 12.42
N ILE A 54 7.32 -1.70 11.13
CA ILE A 54 8.23 -0.64 10.65
C ILE A 54 7.65 0.73 10.95
N THR A 55 6.37 0.96 10.65
CA THR A 55 5.68 2.22 10.94
C THR A 55 5.73 2.53 12.43
N ALA A 56 5.54 1.52 13.28
CA ALA A 56 5.58 1.68 14.73
C ALA A 56 6.97 2.07 15.26
N VAL A 57 8.04 1.65 14.61
CA VAL A 57 9.42 2.05 14.95
C VAL A 57 9.68 3.51 14.58
N TRP A 58 9.27 3.94 13.39
CA TRP A 58 9.61 5.25 12.86
C TRP A 58 8.63 6.36 13.25
N LEU A 59 7.35 6.05 13.47
CA LEU A 59 6.31 6.98 13.90
C LEU A 59 5.89 6.68 15.34
N THR A 60 6.49 7.39 16.31
CA THR A 60 6.25 7.15 17.74
C THR A 60 4.93 7.76 18.24
N ASP A 61 4.44 8.84 17.61
CA ASP A 61 3.15 9.43 17.93
C ASP A 61 2.00 8.63 17.33
N ARG A 62 1.36 7.79 18.15
CA ARG A 62 0.23 6.94 17.78
C ARG A 62 -1.06 7.70 17.47
N ARG A 63 -1.11 8.99 17.76
CA ARG A 63 -2.25 9.87 17.44
C ARG A 63 -2.03 10.68 16.17
N ALA A 64 -0.83 10.59 15.57
CA ALA A 64 -0.54 11.27 14.34
C ALA A 64 -1.43 10.76 13.19
N PRO A 65 -1.85 11.63 12.24
CA PRO A 65 -2.65 11.21 11.10
C PRO A 65 -1.82 10.34 10.14
N VAL A 66 -2.38 9.18 9.80
CA VAL A 66 -1.81 8.20 8.86
C VAL A 66 -2.80 8.00 7.72
N LEU A 67 -2.31 7.89 6.49
CA LEU A 67 -3.10 7.50 5.32
C LEU A 67 -2.63 6.12 4.83
N ASP A 68 -3.54 5.17 4.78
CA ASP A 68 -3.33 3.86 4.14
C ASP A 68 -3.66 4.00 2.64
N VAL A 69 -2.62 3.92 1.80
CA VAL A 69 -2.68 4.15 0.36
C VAL A 69 -2.87 2.81 -0.36
N GLY A 70 -3.98 2.68 -1.12
CA GLY A 70 -4.42 1.39 -1.63
C GLY A 70 -4.90 0.49 -0.50
N CYS A 71 -5.73 1.03 0.39
CA CYS A 71 -6.09 0.39 1.67
C CYS A 71 -6.91 -0.91 1.48
N GLY A 72 -7.48 -1.12 0.30
CA GLY A 72 -8.31 -2.29 0.01
C GLY A 72 -9.41 -2.47 1.05
N THR A 73 -9.49 -3.66 1.61
CA THR A 73 -10.43 -4.02 2.68
C THR A 73 -10.02 -3.50 4.06
N GLY A 74 -8.97 -2.68 4.18
CA GLY A 74 -8.47 -2.15 5.45
C GLY A 74 -7.65 -3.14 6.28
N LEU A 75 -6.98 -4.09 5.62
CA LEU A 75 -6.16 -5.11 6.28
C LEU A 75 -5.01 -4.48 7.08
N LEU A 76 -4.24 -3.59 6.45
CA LEU A 76 -3.14 -2.88 7.11
C LEU A 76 -3.65 -1.96 8.22
N ALA A 77 -4.77 -1.24 7.99
CA ALA A 77 -5.37 -0.39 9.01
C ALA A 77 -5.77 -1.17 10.26
N ALA A 78 -6.24 -2.42 10.13
CA ALA A 78 -6.54 -3.28 11.27
C ALA A 78 -5.29 -3.60 12.10
N VAL A 79 -4.18 -3.97 11.45
CA VAL A 79 -2.90 -4.24 12.13
C VAL A 79 -2.32 -2.97 12.76
N LEU A 80 -2.41 -1.82 12.09
CA LEU A 80 -2.00 -0.52 12.67
C LEU A 80 -2.78 -0.19 13.94
N ALA A 81 -4.07 -0.53 14.00
CA ALA A 81 -4.87 -0.32 15.20
C ALA A 81 -4.37 -1.17 16.38
N GLU A 82 -3.87 -2.39 16.15
CA GLU A 82 -3.23 -3.23 17.17
C GLU A 82 -1.93 -2.60 17.71
N HIS A 83 -1.22 -1.83 16.86
CA HIS A 83 -0.06 -1.01 17.25
C HIS A 83 -0.45 0.32 17.93
N GLY A 84 -1.75 0.57 18.12
CA GLY A 84 -2.26 1.75 18.81
C GLY A 84 -2.50 2.96 17.91
N PHE A 85 -2.34 2.86 16.59
CA PHE A 85 -2.69 3.94 15.67
C PHE A 85 -4.21 4.07 15.54
N ALA A 86 -4.75 5.22 15.95
CA ALA A 86 -6.19 5.45 15.98
C ALA A 86 -6.68 6.39 14.85
N ASN A 87 -5.79 7.16 14.23
CA ASN A 87 -6.13 8.16 13.23
C ASN A 87 -5.67 7.71 11.84
N VAL A 88 -6.23 6.59 11.36
CA VAL A 88 -5.92 6.02 10.05
C VAL A 88 -7.06 6.38 9.09
N ASP A 89 -6.73 7.06 8.01
CA ASP A 89 -7.60 7.28 6.86
C ASP A 89 -7.22 6.28 5.75
N GLY A 90 -8.13 5.96 4.84
CA GLY A 90 -7.88 5.02 3.75
C GLY A 90 -8.17 5.63 2.39
N LEU A 91 -7.33 5.31 1.42
CA LEU A 91 -7.50 5.68 0.02
C LEU A 91 -7.48 4.42 -0.84
N ASP A 92 -8.50 4.25 -1.68
CA ASP A 92 -8.54 3.17 -2.67
C ASP A 92 -9.33 3.62 -3.90
N TYR A 93 -9.14 2.94 -5.04
CA TYR A 93 -9.90 3.21 -6.25
C TYR A 93 -11.14 2.31 -6.40
N SER A 94 -11.29 1.27 -5.56
CA SER A 94 -12.45 0.38 -5.52
C SER A 94 -13.40 0.77 -4.40
N SER A 95 -14.63 1.18 -4.78
CA SER A 95 -15.70 1.44 -3.83
C SER A 95 -16.08 0.21 -3.01
N GLU A 96 -16.06 -0.96 -3.64
CA GLU A 96 -16.43 -2.23 -3.00
C GLU A 96 -15.42 -2.63 -1.93
N MET A 97 -14.12 -2.41 -2.18
CA MET A 97 -13.08 -2.59 -1.18
C MET A 97 -13.28 -1.63 0.01
N LEU A 98 -13.55 -0.35 -0.28
CA LEU A 98 -13.82 0.65 0.74
C LEU A 98 -15.08 0.33 1.57
N ASP A 99 -16.10 -0.28 0.97
CA ASP A 99 -17.31 -0.71 1.70
C ASP A 99 -17.00 -1.84 2.69
N VAL A 100 -16.12 -2.80 2.32
CA VAL A 100 -15.64 -3.83 3.25
C VAL A 100 -14.78 -3.20 4.36
N ALA A 101 -13.90 -2.25 4.02
CA ALA A 101 -13.09 -1.54 5.01
C ALA A 101 -13.93 -0.75 6.03
N GLU A 102 -15.05 -0.15 5.57
CA GLU A 102 -16.01 0.53 6.46
C GLU A 102 -16.60 -0.41 7.51
N GLN A 103 -17.01 -1.60 7.08
CA GLN A 103 -17.62 -2.59 7.98
C GLN A 103 -16.66 -3.02 9.10
N LYS A 104 -15.35 -2.99 8.87
CA LYS A 104 -14.33 -3.29 9.89
C LYS A 104 -14.13 -2.15 10.89
N GLY A 105 -14.50 -0.91 10.54
CA GLY A 105 -14.47 0.25 11.43
C GLY A 105 -13.08 0.66 11.91
N ARG A 106 -12.02 0.39 11.13
CA ARG A 106 -10.63 0.75 11.47
C ARG A 106 -10.11 1.95 10.70
N ILE A 107 -10.83 2.36 9.66
CA ILE A 107 -10.54 3.54 8.83
C ILE A 107 -11.51 4.66 9.22
N ARG A 108 -10.96 5.84 9.50
CA ARG A 108 -11.70 7.02 9.94
C ARG A 108 -12.42 7.72 8.78
N HIS A 109 -11.67 8.05 7.72
CA HIS A 109 -12.18 8.64 6.48
C HIS A 109 -11.72 7.78 5.30
N ARG A 110 -12.60 7.61 4.32
CA ARG A 110 -12.35 6.82 3.11
C ARG A 110 -12.36 7.73 1.90
N PHE A 111 -11.33 7.65 1.09
CA PHE A 111 -11.17 8.44 -0.12
C PHE A 111 -11.19 7.52 -1.34
N LEU A 112 -12.24 7.63 -2.14
CA LEU A 112 -12.28 6.96 -3.45
C LEU A 112 -11.44 7.79 -4.42
N ARG A 113 -10.21 7.36 -4.70
CA ARG A 113 -9.26 8.06 -5.55
C ARG A 113 -8.45 7.09 -6.38
N ASP A 114 -8.10 7.54 -7.58
CA ASP A 114 -7.22 6.83 -8.50
C ASP A 114 -5.82 7.46 -8.41
N LEU A 115 -4.81 6.64 -8.09
CA LEU A 115 -3.41 7.07 -7.95
C LEU A 115 -2.78 7.46 -9.29
N THR A 116 -3.38 7.08 -10.41
CA THR A 116 -2.94 7.47 -11.76
C THR A 116 -3.43 8.85 -12.17
N ALA A 117 -4.29 9.47 -11.36
CA ALA A 117 -4.85 10.80 -11.56
C ALA A 117 -4.42 11.77 -10.44
N PRO A 118 -4.59 13.09 -10.61
CA PRO A 118 -4.38 14.06 -9.53
C PRO A 118 -5.26 13.72 -8.31
N LEU A 119 -4.65 13.63 -7.13
CA LEU A 119 -5.33 13.13 -5.91
C LEU A 119 -6.40 14.09 -5.37
N GLU A 120 -6.29 15.40 -5.67
CA GLU A 120 -7.24 16.43 -5.20
C GLU A 120 -7.48 16.32 -3.67
N MET A 121 -6.41 16.18 -2.91
CA MET A 121 -6.38 16.11 -1.45
C MET A 121 -5.53 17.23 -0.88
N GLU A 122 -5.84 17.63 0.35
CA GLU A 122 -5.08 18.69 1.05
C GLU A 122 -3.63 18.25 1.27
N PRO A 123 -2.64 19.07 0.90
CA PRO A 123 -1.23 18.80 1.14
C PRO A 123 -0.88 18.91 2.62
N ASP A 124 0.30 18.41 3.00
CA ASP A 124 0.91 18.58 4.33
C ASP A 124 0.05 18.06 5.52
N CYS A 125 -0.92 17.16 5.28
CA CYS A 125 -1.87 16.71 6.30
C CYS A 125 -1.40 15.49 7.08
N TYR A 126 -0.59 14.61 6.47
CA TYR A 126 -0.28 13.31 7.06
C TYR A 126 1.13 13.26 7.65
N ALA A 127 1.26 12.57 8.78
CA ALA A 127 2.55 12.25 9.39
C ALA A 127 3.19 11.02 8.77
N ALA A 128 2.36 10.08 8.30
CA ALA A 128 2.81 8.96 7.50
C ALA A 128 1.78 8.58 6.43
N LEU A 129 2.30 8.12 5.30
CA LEU A 129 1.59 7.29 4.33
C LEU A 129 2.11 5.87 4.50
N VAL A 130 1.20 4.90 4.51
CA VAL A 130 1.54 3.47 4.56
C VAL A 130 0.91 2.77 3.38
N SER A 131 1.54 1.69 2.88
CA SER A 131 0.97 0.96 1.74
C SER A 131 1.50 -0.47 1.68
N THR A 132 0.61 -1.42 1.40
CA THR A 132 0.98 -2.82 1.09
C THR A 132 0.20 -3.31 -0.12
N GLY A 133 0.91 -3.98 -1.06
CA GLY A 133 0.27 -4.58 -2.23
C GLY A 133 -0.20 -3.60 -3.31
N THR A 134 0.09 -2.30 -3.18
CA THR A 134 -0.31 -1.28 -4.15
C THR A 134 0.72 -1.12 -5.26
N PHE A 135 2.02 -1.10 -4.92
CA PHE A 135 3.11 -1.00 -5.87
C PHE A 135 3.53 -2.40 -6.33
N THR A 136 2.66 -3.01 -7.13
CA THR A 136 2.80 -4.37 -7.67
C THR A 136 2.28 -4.43 -9.11
N HIS A 137 2.44 -5.58 -9.78
CA HIS A 137 2.06 -5.75 -11.17
C HIS A 137 0.61 -5.36 -11.44
N GLY A 138 0.38 -4.69 -12.57
CA GLY A 138 -0.97 -4.32 -13.03
C GLY A 138 -1.65 -3.21 -12.23
N HIS A 139 -0.94 -2.56 -11.30
CA HIS A 139 -1.51 -1.50 -10.46
C HIS A 139 -0.89 -0.14 -10.77
N VAL A 140 0.01 0.34 -9.91
CA VAL A 140 0.53 1.71 -9.96
C VAL A 140 2.06 1.68 -10.00
N ASP A 141 2.63 2.49 -10.86
CA ASP A 141 4.06 2.72 -10.97
C ASP A 141 4.54 3.89 -10.07
N GLY A 142 5.80 4.28 -10.20
CA GLY A 142 6.39 5.36 -9.41
C GLY A 142 5.86 6.76 -9.75
N SER A 143 5.09 6.96 -10.81
CA SER A 143 4.63 8.29 -11.25
C SER A 143 3.72 8.98 -10.24
N CYS A 144 3.04 8.23 -9.38
CA CYS A 144 2.20 8.77 -8.31
C CYS A 144 2.99 9.35 -7.11
N LEU A 145 4.29 9.02 -6.97
CA LEU A 145 5.09 9.40 -5.80
C LEU A 145 5.12 10.91 -5.51
N PRO A 146 5.28 11.81 -6.49
CA PRO A 146 5.24 13.24 -6.20
C PRO A 146 3.91 13.70 -5.57
N GLY A 147 2.80 13.19 -6.07
CA GLY A 147 1.47 13.47 -5.52
C GLY A 147 1.29 12.93 -4.10
N LEU A 148 1.74 11.71 -3.85
CA LEU A 148 1.71 11.10 -2.51
C LEU A 148 2.60 11.87 -1.53
N LEU A 149 3.84 12.17 -1.89
CA LEU A 149 4.75 12.90 -1.02
C LEU A 149 4.24 14.30 -0.68
N ALA A 150 3.47 14.95 -1.58
CA ALA A 150 2.85 16.23 -1.28
C ALA A 150 1.83 16.17 -0.14
N LEU A 151 1.21 15.02 0.13
CA LEU A 151 0.27 14.83 1.23
C LEU A 151 0.98 14.73 2.60
N LEU A 152 2.27 14.36 2.62
CA LEU A 152 3.06 14.28 3.84
C LEU A 152 3.43 15.69 4.32
N ARG A 153 3.38 15.92 5.61
CA ARG A 153 4.06 17.07 6.22
C ARG A 153 5.58 16.94 6.10
N THR A 154 6.31 18.04 6.18
CA THR A 154 7.78 18.00 6.28
C THR A 154 8.22 17.08 7.43
N GLY A 155 9.15 16.18 7.15
CA GLY A 155 9.59 15.11 8.06
C GLY A 155 8.64 13.91 8.14
N GLY A 156 7.50 13.93 7.42
CA GLY A 156 6.57 12.81 7.32
C GLY A 156 7.16 11.64 6.52
N LEU A 157 6.60 10.46 6.71
CA LEU A 157 7.14 9.19 6.22
C LEU A 157 6.21 8.53 5.20
N LEU A 158 6.78 8.00 4.12
CA LEU A 158 6.15 6.96 3.30
C LEU A 158 6.77 5.62 3.70
N VAL A 159 5.93 4.67 4.16
CA VAL A 159 6.35 3.32 4.55
C VAL A 159 5.56 2.33 3.69
N CYS A 160 6.22 1.66 2.76
CA CYS A 160 5.50 0.82 1.81
C CYS A 160 6.28 -0.42 1.37
N THR A 161 5.55 -1.39 0.79
CA THR A 161 6.15 -2.45 0.00
C THR A 161 6.13 -2.08 -1.48
N VAL A 162 7.21 -2.41 -2.19
CA VAL A 162 7.30 -2.31 -3.66
C VAL A 162 7.77 -3.65 -4.19
N HIS A 163 6.99 -4.27 -5.08
CA HIS A 163 7.39 -5.52 -5.72
C HIS A 163 8.69 -5.32 -6.49
N GLN A 164 9.58 -6.31 -6.49
CA GLN A 164 10.90 -6.17 -7.10
C GLN A 164 10.83 -5.79 -8.58
N ASP A 165 9.96 -6.43 -9.36
CA ASP A 165 9.83 -6.13 -10.79
C ASP A 165 9.28 -4.72 -11.05
N VAL A 166 8.41 -4.19 -10.15
CA VAL A 166 7.91 -2.82 -10.26
C VAL A 166 8.99 -1.81 -9.89
N TRP A 167 9.91 -2.18 -8.99
CA TRP A 167 11.06 -1.35 -8.69
C TRP A 167 11.97 -1.16 -9.90
N ASP A 168 12.28 -2.26 -10.58
CA ASP A 168 13.23 -2.27 -11.71
C ASP A 168 12.54 -1.89 -13.03
N ASP A 169 11.56 -2.67 -13.47
CA ASP A 169 10.92 -2.55 -14.78
C ASP A 169 9.79 -1.51 -14.80
N GLY A 170 9.10 -1.30 -13.66
CA GLY A 170 8.04 -0.29 -13.51
C GLY A 170 8.57 1.12 -13.25
N GLY A 171 9.88 1.34 -13.24
CA GLY A 171 10.52 2.64 -13.10
C GLY A 171 10.31 3.30 -11.72
N PHE A 172 9.81 2.57 -10.73
CA PHE A 172 9.59 3.13 -9.40
C PHE A 172 10.89 3.64 -8.77
N GLY A 173 11.98 2.84 -8.86
CA GLY A 173 13.29 3.22 -8.35
C GLY A 173 13.84 4.47 -9.03
N GLU A 174 13.70 4.59 -10.35
CA GLU A 174 14.19 5.74 -11.12
C GLU A 174 13.47 7.04 -10.71
N VAL A 175 12.14 6.99 -10.57
CA VAL A 175 11.34 8.15 -10.12
C VAL A 175 11.74 8.55 -8.70
N LEU A 176 11.87 7.60 -7.78
CA LEU A 176 12.28 7.87 -6.41
C LEU A 176 13.69 8.47 -6.35
N ASP A 177 14.64 7.94 -7.11
CA ASP A 177 16.01 8.49 -7.21
C ASP A 177 16.01 9.93 -7.75
N GLY A 178 15.12 10.24 -8.69
CA GLY A 178 14.90 11.61 -9.18
C GLY A 178 14.43 12.56 -8.07
N ILE A 179 13.47 12.13 -7.26
CA ILE A 179 12.92 12.86 -6.11
C ILE A 179 14.01 13.11 -5.04
N VAL A 180 14.81 12.09 -4.75
CA VAL A 180 15.93 12.19 -3.79
C VAL A 180 17.00 13.17 -4.30
N ARG A 181 17.40 13.06 -5.57
CA ARG A 181 18.36 14.01 -6.17
C ARG A 181 17.86 15.45 -6.16
N ALA A 182 16.55 15.66 -6.27
CA ALA A 182 15.94 16.98 -6.16
C ALA A 182 15.87 17.51 -4.71
N GLY A 183 16.24 16.70 -3.71
CA GLY A 183 16.20 17.08 -2.29
C GLY A 183 14.78 17.15 -1.70
N THR A 184 13.79 16.59 -2.38
CA THR A 184 12.39 16.60 -1.93
C THR A 184 12.12 15.51 -0.88
N ALA A 185 12.89 14.42 -0.93
CA ALA A 185 12.80 13.32 0.03
C ALA A 185 14.16 12.62 0.20
N GLU A 186 14.29 11.82 1.24
CA GLU A 186 15.42 10.92 1.48
C GLU A 186 14.94 9.49 1.71
N ILE A 187 15.71 8.50 1.22
CA ILE A 187 15.49 7.09 1.57
C ILE A 187 16.12 6.84 2.93
N VAL A 188 15.30 6.52 3.92
CA VAL A 188 15.74 6.26 5.30
C VAL A 188 16.09 4.79 5.50
N SER A 189 15.31 3.88 4.88
CA SER A 189 15.56 2.43 4.88
C SER A 189 15.00 1.82 3.60
N ARG A 190 15.70 0.81 3.08
CA ARG A 190 15.28 -0.03 1.96
C ARG A 190 15.85 -1.43 2.14
N GLU A 191 15.00 -2.35 2.54
CA GLU A 191 15.39 -3.73 2.83
C GLU A 191 14.58 -4.70 1.96
N PRO A 192 15.21 -5.69 1.30
CA PRO A 192 14.50 -6.72 0.57
C PRO A 192 13.95 -7.76 1.55
N ASP A 193 12.72 -8.22 1.32
CA ASP A 193 12.16 -9.34 2.08
C ASP A 193 11.00 -9.99 1.32
N HIS A 194 10.57 -11.16 1.78
CA HIS A 194 9.41 -11.87 1.25
C HIS A 194 8.10 -11.15 1.59
N LEU A 195 7.17 -11.14 0.62
CA LEU A 195 5.85 -10.55 0.78
C LEU A 195 4.87 -11.53 1.46
N PHE A 196 5.14 -12.84 1.40
CA PHE A 196 4.36 -13.92 1.98
C PHE A 196 5.28 -14.82 2.82
N GLN A 197 4.71 -15.76 3.60
CA GLN A 197 5.46 -16.65 4.50
C GLN A 197 6.36 -17.68 3.80
N SER A 198 6.04 -18.05 2.56
CA SER A 198 6.81 -19.04 1.81
C SER A 198 8.16 -18.47 1.36
N ASP A 199 9.24 -19.23 1.51
CA ASP A 199 10.58 -18.88 0.99
C ASP A 199 10.62 -18.79 -0.55
N GLU A 200 9.65 -19.40 -1.24
CA GLU A 200 9.46 -19.30 -2.69
C GLU A 200 8.56 -18.12 -3.08
N SER A 201 8.11 -17.33 -2.09
CA SER A 201 7.21 -16.21 -2.33
C SER A 201 7.90 -15.08 -3.08
N PRO A 202 7.13 -14.24 -3.80
CA PRO A 202 7.65 -13.02 -4.38
C PRO A 202 8.37 -12.16 -3.34
N THR A 203 9.48 -11.57 -3.75
CA THR A 203 10.23 -10.60 -2.94
C THR A 203 9.86 -9.18 -3.32
N GLY A 204 10.05 -8.27 -2.38
CA GLY A 204 9.84 -6.84 -2.58
C GLY A 204 10.71 -6.03 -1.66
N TRP A 205 10.74 -4.75 -1.90
CA TRP A 205 11.40 -3.79 -1.03
C TRP A 205 10.45 -3.32 0.06
N TYR A 206 10.90 -3.37 1.30
CA TYR A 206 10.29 -2.67 2.43
C TYR A 206 11.01 -1.33 2.56
N LEU A 207 10.28 -0.27 2.25
CA LEU A 207 10.83 1.05 2.00
C LEU A 207 10.33 2.05 3.03
N VAL A 208 11.25 2.88 3.55
CA VAL A 208 10.95 4.06 4.36
C VAL A 208 11.56 5.28 3.69
N VAL A 209 10.72 6.22 3.27
CA VAL A 209 11.12 7.50 2.66
C VAL A 209 10.64 8.62 3.55
N ARG A 210 11.49 9.62 3.80
CA ARG A 210 11.14 10.83 4.54
C ARG A 210 11.03 12.00 3.60
N ARG A 211 9.95 12.76 3.69
CA ARG A 211 9.82 14.06 3.00
C ARG A 211 10.70 15.10 3.68
N CYS A 212 11.49 15.85 2.89
CA CYS A 212 12.36 16.96 3.34
C CYS A 212 11.58 18.27 3.48
#